data_d89214dcfe70d13bce0bf0d3c44dde5f
#
_entry.id   d89214dcfe70d13bce0bf0d3c44dde5f
#
_cell.length_a   1.000
_cell.length_b   1.000
_cell.length_c   1.000
_cell.angle_alpha   90.00
_cell.angle_beta   90.00
_cell.angle_gamma   90.00
#
_symmetry.space_group_name_H-M   'P 1'
#
loop_
_entity.id
_entity.type
_entity.pdbx_description
1 polymer ?
#
loop_
_entity_poly.entity_id
_entity_poly.type
_entity_poly.pdbx_seq_one_letter_code
_entity_poly.pdbx_strand_id
1 'polypeptide(L)'
;MNRKISVGMAVSIVILAMTVTFSITMLVAMRLFDSTVSSVKEKESMYNKIAEVDRYVRSNDYYPIDETTLYDRLTAGYLLGTGDKYARYFSATAYTELMNTQNGTLIGIGVELAVDQSGYAKVIKVYDESPAKEAGIQVGNYITAVDGTDVKSMSSVDAIQTRLRGESGTTVNVTWLDSEAAEHTADLTHSGYSSTTVDYQMVQGNVGYIRIRQFDSTTPSELDYAIRSLSASGAGSLVFDLRDNGGGLLDDAIQCIDLIAPEGTLAFAEDKNGTQTLLGTSTSESRIDLPVVCPVSYTHLTLP
;
A
#
# COMPACT_ATOMS: atom_id res chain seq x y z
N MET A 1 -25.21 58.40 41.54
CA MET A 1 -24.82 57.94 42.90
C MET A 1 -23.54 57.14 42.79
N ASN A 2 -22.37 57.83 43.05
CA ASN A 2 -21.07 57.15 43.12
C ASN A 2 -20.91 56.52 44.51
N ARG A 3 -21.20 55.24 44.66
CA ARG A 3 -20.84 54.50 45.89
C ARG A 3 -19.33 54.31 45.91
N LYS A 4 -18.61 55.04 46.75
CA LYS A 4 -17.21 54.80 47.00
C LYS A 4 -17.05 53.52 47.79
N ILE A 5 -16.43 52.52 47.20
CA ILE A 5 -16.08 51.28 47.90
C ILE A 5 -14.97 51.58 48.92
N SER A 6 -15.13 51.12 50.18
CA SER A 6 -14.10 51.33 51.21
C SER A 6 -12.86 50.51 50.85
N VAL A 7 -11.68 51.01 51.17
CA VAL A 7 -10.39 50.38 50.89
C VAL A 7 -10.37 48.95 51.45
N GLY A 8 -10.93 48.71 52.64
CA GLY A 8 -11.04 47.35 53.21
C GLY A 8 -11.86 46.39 52.36
N MET A 9 -12.99 46.90 51.83
CA MET A 9 -13.85 46.06 50.94
C MET A 9 -13.18 45.76 49.60
N ALA A 10 -12.42 46.67 49.05
CA ALA A 10 -11.64 46.46 47.82
C ALA A 10 -10.54 45.40 48.05
N VAL A 11 -9.81 45.47 49.16
CA VAL A 11 -8.77 44.49 49.55
C VAL A 11 -9.38 43.12 49.75
N SER A 12 -10.55 43.00 50.42
CA SER A 12 -11.25 41.71 50.62
C SER A 12 -11.69 41.07 49.30
N ILE A 13 -12.19 41.87 48.33
CA ILE A 13 -12.56 41.38 46.99
C ILE A 13 -11.34 40.85 46.24
N VAL A 14 -10.21 41.57 46.31
CA VAL A 14 -8.96 41.14 45.66
C VAL A 14 -8.45 39.84 46.26
N ILE A 15 -8.44 39.69 47.56
CA ILE A 15 -8.03 38.46 48.26
C ILE A 15 -8.94 37.30 47.87
N LEU A 16 -10.26 37.52 47.83
CA LEU A 16 -11.23 36.49 47.43
C LEU A 16 -11.00 36.10 45.95
N ALA A 17 -10.80 37.06 45.06
CA ALA A 17 -10.51 36.78 43.67
C ALA A 17 -9.21 35.98 43.48
N MET A 18 -8.15 36.34 44.23
CA MET A 18 -6.87 35.60 44.22
C MET A 18 -7.02 34.16 44.71
N THR A 19 -7.77 33.93 45.81
CA THR A 19 -7.98 32.58 46.36
C THR A 19 -8.81 31.73 45.39
N VAL A 20 -9.85 32.28 44.78
CA VAL A 20 -10.65 31.58 43.77
C VAL A 20 -9.83 31.23 42.53
N THR A 21 -9.07 32.21 42.03
CA THR A 21 -8.20 31.97 40.86
C THR A 21 -7.14 30.92 41.17
N PHE A 22 -6.49 31.02 42.31
CA PHE A 22 -5.49 30.02 42.75
C PHE A 22 -6.10 28.61 42.85
N SER A 23 -7.29 28.49 43.47
CA SER A 23 -7.97 27.19 43.62
C SER A 23 -8.35 26.59 42.27
N ILE A 24 -8.86 27.41 41.35
CA ILE A 24 -9.21 26.94 39.99
C ILE A 24 -7.96 26.52 39.24
N THR A 25 -6.92 27.34 39.26
CA THR A 25 -5.63 27.02 38.61
C THR A 25 -5.01 25.74 39.16
N MET A 26 -5.04 25.56 40.49
CA MET A 26 -4.54 24.35 41.14
C MET A 26 -5.34 23.10 40.74
N LEU A 27 -6.68 23.19 40.69
CA LEU A 27 -7.53 22.07 40.23
C LEU A 27 -7.28 21.69 38.77
N VAL A 28 -7.13 22.68 37.91
CA VAL A 28 -6.80 22.44 36.49
C VAL A 28 -5.40 21.84 36.37
N ALA A 29 -4.42 22.39 37.08
CA ALA A 29 -3.06 21.86 37.09
C ALA A 29 -3.00 20.42 37.64
N MET A 30 -3.72 20.09 38.71
CA MET A 30 -3.82 18.72 39.20
C MET A 30 -4.44 17.77 38.19
N ARG A 31 -5.55 18.14 37.51
CA ARG A 31 -6.15 17.29 36.51
C ARG A 31 -5.24 17.04 35.30
N LEU A 32 -4.55 18.08 34.83
CA LEU A 32 -3.58 17.93 33.74
C LEU A 32 -2.38 17.07 34.18
N PHE A 33 -1.89 17.24 35.41
CA PHE A 33 -0.83 16.44 35.95
C PHE A 33 -1.22 14.98 36.11
N ASP A 34 -2.40 14.69 36.68
CA ASP A 34 -2.89 13.33 36.86
C ASP A 34 -3.09 12.60 35.52
N SER A 35 -3.63 13.29 34.52
CA SER A 35 -3.78 12.70 33.16
C SER A 35 -2.42 12.42 32.51
N THR A 36 -1.44 13.32 32.70
CA THR A 36 -0.10 13.15 32.16
C THR A 36 0.64 12.02 32.88
N VAL A 37 0.56 11.97 34.21
CA VAL A 37 1.21 10.92 35.04
C VAL A 37 0.60 9.55 34.76
N SER A 38 -0.71 9.44 34.63
CA SER A 38 -1.39 8.18 34.27
C SER A 38 -0.88 7.65 32.92
N SER A 39 -0.84 8.52 31.91
CA SER A 39 -0.30 8.19 30.57
C SER A 39 1.18 7.79 30.62
N VAL A 40 1.99 8.42 31.46
CA VAL A 40 3.41 8.07 31.65
C VAL A 40 3.55 6.71 32.31
N LYS A 41 2.72 6.39 33.31
CA LYS A 41 2.76 5.11 34.02
C LYS A 41 2.41 3.91 33.13
N GLU A 42 1.41 4.07 32.27
CA GLU A 42 1.06 3.02 31.27
C GLU A 42 2.21 2.80 30.29
N LYS A 43 2.77 3.88 29.77
CA LYS A 43 3.91 3.82 28.84
C LYS A 43 5.15 3.24 29.52
N GLU A 44 5.43 3.62 30.77
CA GLU A 44 6.54 3.09 31.55
C GLU A 44 6.44 1.58 31.72
N SER A 45 5.27 1.05 32.04
CA SER A 45 5.07 -0.41 32.17
C SER A 45 5.37 -1.15 30.86
N MET A 46 4.91 -0.61 29.73
CA MET A 46 5.19 -1.16 28.41
C MET A 46 6.69 -1.13 28.09
N TYR A 47 7.35 0.01 28.30
CA TYR A 47 8.79 0.15 28.02
C TYR A 47 9.65 -0.73 28.93
N ASN A 48 9.28 -0.86 30.20
CA ASN A 48 9.98 -1.74 31.15
C ASN A 48 9.89 -3.20 30.71
N LYS A 49 8.72 -3.64 30.23
CA LYS A 49 8.56 -5.00 29.72
C LYS A 49 9.39 -5.26 28.46
N ILE A 50 9.43 -4.31 27.53
CA ILE A 50 10.28 -4.41 26.33
C ILE A 50 11.75 -4.43 26.74
N ALA A 51 12.18 -3.57 27.64
CA ALA A 51 13.56 -3.51 28.11
C ALA A 51 14.00 -4.78 28.88
N GLU A 52 13.08 -5.43 29.59
CA GLU A 52 13.35 -6.72 30.24
C GLU A 52 13.60 -7.82 29.20
N VAL A 53 12.74 -7.91 28.19
CA VAL A 53 12.89 -8.86 27.09
C VAL A 53 14.17 -8.61 26.30
N ASP A 54 14.45 -7.36 25.98
CA ASP A 54 15.67 -6.95 25.25
C ASP A 54 16.93 -7.36 26.01
N ARG A 55 16.98 -7.09 27.32
CA ARG A 55 18.11 -7.48 28.18
C ARG A 55 18.29 -8.99 28.22
N TYR A 56 17.19 -9.76 28.32
CA TYR A 56 17.25 -11.21 28.36
C TYR A 56 17.78 -11.79 27.04
N VAL A 57 17.25 -11.32 25.90
CA VAL A 57 17.68 -11.75 24.56
C VAL A 57 19.14 -11.42 24.35
N ARG A 58 19.58 -10.17 24.57
CA ARG A 58 20.98 -9.75 24.38
C ARG A 58 21.98 -10.51 25.25
N SER A 59 21.53 -11.01 26.41
CA SER A 59 22.39 -11.78 27.32
C SER A 59 22.51 -13.25 26.95
N ASN A 60 21.57 -13.78 26.16
CA ASN A 60 21.46 -15.23 25.92
C ASN A 60 21.46 -15.62 24.43
N ASP A 61 21.35 -14.65 23.50
CA ASP A 61 21.36 -14.95 22.07
C ASP A 61 22.77 -15.33 21.61
N TYR A 62 22.84 -16.33 20.75
CA TYR A 62 24.07 -16.81 20.17
C TYR A 62 24.52 -15.99 18.96
N TYR A 63 23.55 -15.39 18.24
CA TYR A 63 23.81 -14.62 17.03
C TYR A 63 23.77 -13.10 17.32
N PRO A 64 24.57 -12.29 16.58
CA PRO A 64 24.47 -10.85 16.70
C PRO A 64 23.09 -10.36 16.26
N ILE A 65 22.54 -9.43 17.01
CA ILE A 65 21.25 -8.82 16.73
C ILE A 65 21.42 -7.76 15.64
N ASP A 66 20.64 -7.86 14.59
CA ASP A 66 20.49 -6.77 13.61
C ASP A 66 19.51 -5.73 14.18
N GLU A 67 20.07 -4.62 14.62
CA GLU A 67 19.31 -3.52 15.25
C GLU A 67 18.25 -2.93 14.30
N THR A 68 18.55 -2.80 13.02
CA THR A 68 17.62 -2.25 12.01
C THR A 68 16.40 -3.14 11.89
N THR A 69 16.63 -4.42 11.68
CA THR A 69 15.54 -5.41 11.59
C THR A 69 14.75 -5.49 12.91
N LEU A 70 15.42 -5.40 14.07
CA LEU A 70 14.76 -5.41 15.37
C LEU A 70 13.83 -4.21 15.52
N TYR A 71 14.29 -3.00 15.21
CA TYR A 71 13.48 -1.77 15.34
C TYR A 71 12.29 -1.77 14.37
N ASP A 72 12.47 -2.21 13.14
CA ASP A 72 11.39 -2.33 12.18
C ASP A 72 10.31 -3.30 12.65
N ARG A 73 10.72 -4.47 13.16
CA ARG A 73 9.79 -5.49 13.68
C ARG A 73 9.09 -5.06 14.97
N LEU A 74 9.78 -4.36 15.87
CA LEU A 74 9.17 -3.78 17.08
C LEU A 74 8.11 -2.75 16.72
N THR A 75 8.39 -1.86 15.78
CA THR A 75 7.45 -0.83 15.32
C THR A 75 6.23 -1.47 14.65
N ALA A 76 6.44 -2.43 13.77
CA ALA A 76 5.36 -3.18 13.14
C ALA A 76 4.53 -3.95 14.17
N GLY A 77 5.17 -4.60 15.16
CA GLY A 77 4.50 -5.32 16.24
C GLY A 77 3.69 -4.41 17.15
N TYR A 78 4.17 -3.20 17.42
CA TYR A 78 3.42 -2.19 18.18
C TYR A 78 2.11 -1.82 17.47
N LEU A 79 2.17 -1.50 16.18
CA LEU A 79 0.97 -1.18 15.39
C LEU A 79 0.00 -2.37 15.33
N LEU A 80 0.50 -3.57 15.10
CA LEU A 80 -0.31 -4.78 15.11
C LEU A 80 -1.03 -4.97 16.46
N GLY A 81 -0.34 -4.67 17.56
CA GLY A 81 -0.87 -4.73 18.93
C GLY A 81 -1.98 -3.71 19.23
N THR A 82 -2.11 -2.64 18.45
CA THR A 82 -3.20 -1.66 18.60
C THR A 82 -4.57 -2.21 18.17
N GLY A 83 -4.58 -3.29 17.36
CA GLY A 83 -5.80 -3.87 16.79
C GLY A 83 -6.37 -3.07 15.62
N ASP A 84 -5.73 -2.00 15.19
CA ASP A 84 -6.12 -1.27 14.00
C ASP A 84 -5.78 -2.09 12.73
N LYS A 85 -6.80 -2.48 11.99
CA LYS A 85 -6.67 -3.30 10.78
C LYS A 85 -6.03 -2.58 9.61
N TYR A 86 -6.01 -1.25 9.64
CA TYR A 86 -5.54 -0.41 8.54
C TYR A 86 -4.17 0.21 8.82
N ALA A 87 -3.77 0.31 10.09
CA ALA A 87 -2.45 0.81 10.45
C ALA A 87 -1.36 -0.15 10.00
N ARG A 88 -0.41 0.34 9.22
CA ARG A 88 0.75 -0.42 8.73
C ARG A 88 2.02 0.38 8.93
N TYR A 89 3.08 -0.32 9.26
CA TYR A 89 4.44 0.22 9.27
C TYR A 89 5.18 -0.27 8.04
N PHE A 90 5.87 0.64 7.39
CA PHE A 90 6.79 0.35 6.31
C PHE A 90 8.19 0.82 6.71
N SER A 91 9.19 -0.02 6.56
CA SER A 91 10.59 0.43 6.61
C SER A 91 10.86 1.41 5.46
N ALA A 92 11.97 2.15 5.53
CA ALA A 92 12.31 3.10 4.47
C ALA A 92 12.39 2.42 3.09
N THR A 93 12.97 1.22 3.03
CA THR A 93 13.06 0.42 1.79
C THR A 93 11.67 -0.02 1.32
N ALA A 94 10.87 -0.62 2.21
CA ALA A 94 9.52 -1.08 1.87
C ALA A 94 8.59 0.07 1.46
N TYR A 95 8.77 1.27 2.04
CA TYR A 95 8.03 2.46 1.62
C TYR A 95 8.43 2.93 0.22
N THR A 96 9.72 2.89 -0.09
CA THR A 96 10.21 3.22 -1.44
C THR A 96 9.67 2.24 -2.48
N GLU A 97 9.66 0.94 -2.18
CA GLU A 97 9.07 -0.08 -3.05
C GLU A 97 7.57 0.13 -3.25
N LEU A 98 6.84 0.47 -2.17
CA LEU A 98 5.42 0.80 -2.25
C LEU A 98 5.18 2.01 -3.17
N MET A 99 5.96 3.08 -2.99
CA MET A 99 5.85 4.28 -3.84
C MET A 99 6.17 3.98 -5.31
N ASN A 100 7.21 3.20 -5.57
CA ASN A 100 7.53 2.79 -6.93
C ASN A 100 6.39 1.99 -7.57
N THR A 101 5.83 1.03 -6.83
CA THR A 101 4.68 0.24 -7.30
C THR A 101 3.46 1.13 -7.58
N GLN A 102 3.17 2.08 -6.69
CA GLN A 102 2.07 3.03 -6.86
C GLN A 102 2.28 3.98 -8.05
N ASN A 103 3.53 4.27 -8.39
CA ASN A 103 3.89 5.04 -9.58
C ASN A 103 3.91 4.19 -10.86
N GLY A 104 3.41 2.95 -10.82
CA GLY A 104 3.40 2.04 -11.97
C GLY A 104 4.78 1.50 -12.34
N THR A 105 5.80 1.76 -11.52
CA THR A 105 7.16 1.30 -11.75
C THR A 105 7.49 0.16 -10.80
N LEU A 106 7.71 -1.02 -11.35
CA LEU A 106 8.23 -2.16 -10.62
C LEU A 106 9.76 -2.24 -10.82
N ILE A 107 10.49 -2.57 -9.75
CA ILE A 107 11.95 -2.78 -9.84
C ILE A 107 12.25 -4.27 -9.74
N GLY A 108 12.99 -4.78 -10.68
CA GLY A 108 13.37 -6.20 -10.74
C GLY A 108 13.80 -6.63 -12.12
N ILE A 109 13.66 -7.93 -12.40
CA ILE A 109 13.94 -8.48 -13.73
C ILE A 109 12.70 -8.58 -14.63
N GLY A 110 11.49 -8.38 -14.10
CA GLY A 110 10.25 -8.30 -14.86
C GLY A 110 9.66 -9.64 -15.31
N VAL A 111 9.53 -10.61 -14.38
CA VAL A 111 8.84 -11.88 -14.60
C VAL A 111 7.85 -12.19 -13.50
N GLU A 112 6.73 -12.85 -13.85
CA GLU A 112 5.87 -13.56 -12.90
C GLU A 112 6.08 -15.06 -13.04
N LEU A 113 6.12 -15.75 -11.92
CA LEU A 113 6.44 -17.17 -11.85
C LEU A 113 5.31 -17.98 -11.21
N ALA A 114 5.17 -19.22 -11.67
CA ALA A 114 4.38 -20.25 -11.00
C ALA A 114 5.22 -21.51 -10.88
N VAL A 115 5.06 -22.27 -9.80
CA VAL A 115 5.67 -23.61 -9.71
C VAL A 115 4.80 -24.60 -10.49
N ASP A 116 5.45 -25.40 -11.30
CA ASP A 116 4.80 -26.51 -11.98
C ASP A 116 5.17 -27.87 -11.35
N GLN A 117 4.67 -28.96 -11.94
CA GLN A 117 4.92 -30.32 -11.48
C GLN A 117 6.40 -30.77 -11.59
N SER A 118 7.20 -30.09 -12.40
CA SER A 118 8.65 -30.37 -12.52
C SER A 118 9.44 -29.87 -11.31
N GLY A 119 8.84 -28.99 -10.50
CA GLY A 119 9.48 -28.31 -9.38
C GLY A 119 10.31 -27.08 -9.82
N TYR A 120 10.36 -26.76 -11.09
CA TYR A 120 10.96 -25.52 -11.59
C TYR A 120 9.96 -24.37 -11.58
N ALA A 121 10.46 -23.15 -11.59
CA ALA A 121 9.65 -21.95 -11.67
C ALA A 121 9.33 -21.61 -13.13
N LYS A 122 8.10 -21.89 -13.53
CA LYS A 122 7.61 -21.56 -14.88
C LYS A 122 7.31 -20.09 -14.98
N VAL A 123 7.82 -19.45 -16.02
CA VAL A 123 7.52 -18.06 -16.38
C VAL A 123 6.10 -18.00 -16.95
N ILE A 124 5.20 -17.31 -16.26
CA ILE A 124 3.79 -17.13 -16.66
C ILE A 124 3.53 -15.75 -17.26
N LYS A 125 4.40 -14.78 -16.98
CA LYS A 125 4.38 -13.44 -17.58
C LYS A 125 5.78 -12.88 -17.68
N VAL A 126 6.06 -12.13 -18.73
CA VAL A 126 7.25 -11.30 -18.91
C VAL A 126 6.76 -9.89 -19.21
N TYR A 127 7.24 -8.93 -18.46
CA TYR A 127 6.85 -7.54 -18.65
C TYR A 127 7.64 -6.91 -19.79
N ASP A 128 6.98 -6.01 -20.52
CA ASP A 128 7.64 -5.23 -21.57
C ASP A 128 8.69 -4.27 -20.96
N GLU A 129 9.70 -3.94 -21.72
CA GLU A 129 10.83 -3.09 -21.30
C GLU A 129 11.56 -3.58 -20.04
N SER A 130 11.48 -4.90 -19.74
CA SER A 130 12.11 -5.50 -18.58
C SER A 130 13.42 -6.19 -18.93
N PRO A 131 14.37 -6.31 -17.97
CA PRO A 131 15.63 -7.03 -18.17
C PRO A 131 15.45 -8.47 -18.64
N ALA A 132 14.42 -9.17 -18.17
CA ALA A 132 14.11 -10.52 -18.61
C ALA A 132 13.68 -10.56 -20.09
N LYS A 133 12.92 -9.58 -20.55
CA LYS A 133 12.52 -9.46 -21.95
C LYS A 133 13.70 -9.22 -22.86
N GLU A 134 14.61 -8.32 -22.45
CA GLU A 134 15.85 -8.01 -23.17
C GLU A 134 16.79 -9.22 -23.25
N ALA A 135 16.84 -10.03 -22.18
CA ALA A 135 17.61 -11.27 -22.15
C ALA A 135 17.00 -12.42 -22.95
N GLY A 136 15.80 -12.24 -23.52
CA GLY A 136 15.10 -13.25 -24.32
C GLY A 136 14.33 -14.28 -23.50
N ILE A 137 14.08 -14.05 -22.20
CA ILE A 137 13.17 -14.88 -21.42
C ILE A 137 11.75 -14.70 -21.94
N GLN A 138 11.03 -15.80 -22.11
CA GLN A 138 9.68 -15.83 -22.67
C GLN A 138 8.70 -16.54 -21.75
N VAL A 139 7.43 -16.24 -21.89
CA VAL A 139 6.36 -17.00 -21.24
C VAL A 139 6.45 -18.47 -21.64
N GLY A 140 6.42 -19.35 -20.63
CA GLY A 140 6.60 -20.79 -20.80
C GLY A 140 8.00 -21.30 -20.52
N ASN A 141 9.01 -20.42 -20.47
CA ASN A 141 10.35 -20.80 -20.04
C ASN A 141 10.37 -21.23 -18.56
N TYR A 142 11.40 -21.93 -18.14
CA TYR A 142 11.57 -22.42 -16.77
C TYR A 142 12.84 -21.86 -16.14
N ILE A 143 12.72 -21.07 -15.08
CA ILE A 143 13.86 -20.67 -14.27
C ILE A 143 14.33 -21.90 -13.48
N THR A 144 15.61 -22.25 -13.63
CA THR A 144 16.23 -23.42 -13.00
C THR A 144 17.18 -23.06 -11.88
N ALA A 145 17.88 -21.91 -11.97
CA ALA A 145 18.73 -21.44 -10.89
C ALA A 145 18.72 -19.90 -10.79
N VAL A 146 18.96 -19.41 -9.58
CA VAL A 146 19.16 -18.00 -9.25
C VAL A 146 20.42 -17.86 -8.40
N ASP A 147 21.38 -17.05 -8.85
CA ASP A 147 22.71 -16.91 -8.23
C ASP A 147 23.39 -18.27 -7.97
N GLY A 148 23.31 -19.17 -8.95
CA GLY A 148 23.85 -20.51 -8.87
C GLY A 148 23.12 -21.47 -7.91
N THR A 149 22.03 -21.03 -7.29
CA THR A 149 21.20 -21.89 -6.41
C THR A 149 20.05 -22.48 -7.20
N ASP A 150 19.94 -23.82 -7.24
CA ASP A 150 18.84 -24.52 -7.89
C ASP A 150 17.50 -24.15 -7.24
N VAL A 151 16.52 -23.71 -8.04
CA VAL A 151 15.20 -23.28 -7.56
C VAL A 151 14.41 -24.41 -6.90
N LYS A 152 14.68 -25.68 -7.25
CA LYS A 152 14.05 -26.84 -6.57
C LYS A 152 14.42 -26.96 -5.10
N SER A 153 15.55 -26.38 -4.71
CA SER A 153 15.99 -26.31 -3.32
C SER A 153 15.28 -25.23 -2.50
N MET A 154 14.53 -24.36 -3.17
CA MET A 154 13.83 -23.25 -2.53
C MET A 154 12.44 -23.67 -2.07
N SER A 155 11.99 -23.11 -0.95
CA SER A 155 10.78 -23.58 -0.24
C SER A 155 9.47 -23.18 -0.92
N SER A 156 9.47 -22.14 -1.79
CA SER A 156 8.28 -21.61 -2.43
C SER A 156 8.61 -20.70 -3.63
N VAL A 157 7.59 -20.42 -4.46
CA VAL A 157 7.69 -19.38 -5.53
C VAL A 157 8.07 -18.04 -4.96
N ASP A 158 7.51 -17.68 -3.80
CA ASP A 158 7.81 -16.39 -3.16
C ASP A 158 9.29 -16.29 -2.76
N ALA A 159 9.91 -17.40 -2.34
CA ALA A 159 11.34 -17.44 -2.06
C ALA A 159 12.18 -17.23 -3.33
N ILE A 160 11.75 -17.81 -4.47
CA ILE A 160 12.39 -17.60 -5.77
C ILE A 160 12.22 -16.14 -6.21
N GLN A 161 11.00 -15.61 -6.14
CA GLN A 161 10.71 -14.22 -6.50
C GLN A 161 11.48 -13.23 -5.63
N THR A 162 11.62 -13.51 -4.33
CA THR A 162 12.42 -12.68 -3.42
C THR A 162 13.89 -12.62 -3.83
N ARG A 163 14.45 -13.73 -4.30
CA ARG A 163 15.84 -13.74 -4.81
C ARG A 163 16.01 -13.04 -6.15
N LEU A 164 14.95 -13.03 -6.97
CA LEU A 164 14.94 -12.32 -8.25
C LEU A 164 14.67 -10.81 -8.11
N ARG A 165 14.34 -10.33 -6.89
CA ARG A 165 14.22 -8.92 -6.57
C ARG A 165 15.56 -8.36 -6.11
N GLY A 166 15.77 -7.08 -6.34
CA GLY A 166 16.94 -6.35 -5.89
C GLY A 166 16.77 -4.86 -6.08
N GLU A 167 17.69 -4.08 -5.54
CA GLU A 167 17.73 -2.63 -5.75
C GLU A 167 18.08 -2.32 -7.20
N SER A 168 17.56 -1.21 -7.72
CA SER A 168 17.86 -0.74 -9.07
C SER A 168 19.38 -0.61 -9.26
N GLY A 169 19.90 -1.16 -10.37
CA GLY A 169 21.31 -1.20 -10.69
C GLY A 169 22.10 -2.37 -10.11
N THR A 170 21.51 -3.19 -9.21
CA THR A 170 22.15 -4.45 -8.79
C THR A 170 21.91 -5.55 -9.82
N THR A 171 22.70 -6.62 -9.78
CA THR A 171 22.60 -7.73 -10.73
C THR A 171 22.24 -9.02 -10.04
N VAL A 172 21.50 -9.88 -10.76
CA VAL A 172 21.18 -11.26 -10.37
C VAL A 172 21.53 -12.19 -11.52
N ASN A 173 22.22 -13.29 -11.23
CA ASN A 173 22.51 -14.33 -12.21
C ASN A 173 21.31 -15.28 -12.32
N VAL A 174 20.77 -15.44 -13.53
CA VAL A 174 19.59 -16.28 -13.78
C VAL A 174 19.90 -17.33 -14.81
N THR A 175 19.58 -18.59 -14.49
CA THR A 175 19.63 -19.71 -15.44
C THR A 175 18.22 -20.17 -15.75
N TRP A 176 17.91 -20.36 -17.04
CA TRP A 176 16.60 -20.81 -17.48
C TRP A 176 16.67 -21.79 -18.64
N LEU A 177 15.63 -22.60 -18.80
CA LEU A 177 15.38 -23.42 -19.98
C LEU A 177 14.36 -22.74 -20.87
N ASP A 178 14.62 -22.72 -22.16
CA ASP A 178 13.67 -22.26 -23.16
C ASP A 178 12.66 -23.36 -23.58
N SER A 179 11.84 -23.10 -24.57
CA SER A 179 10.84 -24.05 -25.09
C SER A 179 11.43 -25.30 -25.76
N GLU A 180 12.70 -25.26 -26.15
CA GLU A 180 13.45 -26.39 -26.75
C GLU A 180 14.28 -27.12 -25.70
N ALA A 181 14.13 -26.77 -24.42
CA ALA A 181 14.94 -27.24 -23.30
C ALA A 181 16.43 -26.90 -23.40
N ALA A 182 16.79 -25.89 -24.19
CA ALA A 182 18.14 -25.35 -24.19
C ALA A 182 18.35 -24.48 -22.96
N GLU A 183 19.53 -24.65 -22.31
CA GLU A 183 19.88 -23.90 -21.11
C GLU A 183 20.56 -22.57 -21.49
N HIS A 184 20.10 -21.51 -20.85
CA HIS A 184 20.63 -20.16 -20.97
C HIS A 184 20.98 -19.63 -19.58
N THR A 185 22.03 -18.83 -19.50
CA THR A 185 22.43 -18.13 -18.26
C THR A 185 22.83 -16.70 -18.61
N ALA A 186 22.34 -15.74 -17.82
CA ALA A 186 22.72 -14.34 -17.96
C ALA A 186 22.70 -13.61 -16.61
N ASP A 187 23.52 -12.57 -16.50
CA ASP A 187 23.46 -11.59 -15.43
C ASP A 187 22.44 -10.52 -15.82
N LEU A 188 21.36 -10.42 -15.09
CA LEU A 188 20.30 -9.45 -15.31
C LEU A 188 20.41 -8.31 -14.32
N THR A 189 20.45 -7.08 -14.83
CA THR A 189 20.48 -5.89 -13.98
C THR A 189 19.05 -5.49 -13.60
N HIS A 190 18.78 -5.38 -12.30
CA HIS A 190 17.49 -4.89 -11.83
C HIS A 190 17.25 -3.46 -12.32
N SER A 191 16.17 -3.25 -13.02
CA SER A 191 15.74 -1.93 -13.51
C SER A 191 14.25 -1.72 -13.31
N GLY A 192 13.81 -0.46 -13.47
CA GLY A 192 12.39 -0.13 -13.48
C GLY A 192 11.74 -0.64 -14.76
N TYR A 193 10.58 -1.28 -14.64
CA TYR A 193 9.71 -1.64 -15.75
C TYR A 193 8.25 -1.32 -15.41
N SER A 194 7.44 -1.02 -16.44
CA SER A 194 6.04 -0.69 -16.23
C SER A 194 5.19 -1.94 -16.11
N SER A 195 4.28 -1.94 -15.15
CA SER A 195 3.22 -2.95 -15.08
C SER A 195 1.96 -2.38 -15.68
N THR A 196 1.37 -3.07 -16.67
CA THR A 196 0.01 -2.77 -17.14
C THR A 196 -1.00 -3.13 -16.05
N THR A 197 -1.82 -2.17 -15.66
CA THR A 197 -2.89 -2.37 -14.66
C THR A 197 -4.24 -2.65 -15.30
N VAL A 198 -4.39 -2.36 -16.61
CA VAL A 198 -5.62 -2.50 -17.36
C VAL A 198 -5.43 -3.50 -18.50
N ASP A 199 -6.15 -4.63 -18.43
CA ASP A 199 -6.31 -5.54 -19.56
C ASP A 199 -7.64 -5.28 -20.24
N TYR A 200 -7.70 -5.34 -21.54
CA TYR A 200 -8.97 -5.18 -22.27
C TYR A 200 -9.06 -6.05 -23.51
N GLN A 201 -10.27 -6.45 -23.85
CA GLN A 201 -10.56 -7.22 -25.05
C GLN A 201 -12.02 -7.09 -25.47
N MET A 202 -12.30 -7.27 -26.76
CA MET A 202 -13.66 -7.47 -27.24
C MET A 202 -14.08 -8.92 -27.01
N VAL A 203 -15.25 -9.15 -26.38
CA VAL A 203 -15.83 -10.48 -26.20
C VAL A 203 -17.08 -10.63 -27.07
N GLN A 204 -17.66 -11.84 -27.12
CA GLN A 204 -18.82 -12.13 -27.94
C GLN A 204 -19.99 -11.18 -27.63
N GLY A 205 -20.74 -10.78 -28.69
CA GLY A 205 -21.90 -9.89 -28.55
C GLY A 205 -21.55 -8.41 -28.52
N ASN A 206 -20.40 -8.00 -29.03
CA ASN A 206 -19.90 -6.61 -29.01
C ASN A 206 -19.79 -6.03 -27.61
N VAL A 207 -19.39 -6.84 -26.64
CA VAL A 207 -19.13 -6.42 -25.27
C VAL A 207 -17.65 -6.13 -25.11
N GLY A 208 -17.31 -4.92 -24.71
CA GLY A 208 -15.95 -4.57 -24.31
C GLY A 208 -15.71 -5.02 -22.87
N TYR A 209 -14.72 -5.90 -22.68
CA TYR A 209 -14.29 -6.34 -21.36
C TYR A 209 -13.02 -5.61 -20.98
N ILE A 210 -13.01 -5.00 -19.78
CA ILE A 210 -11.88 -4.25 -19.21
C ILE A 210 -11.66 -4.78 -17.80
N ARG A 211 -10.47 -5.27 -17.49
CA ARG A 211 -10.08 -5.67 -16.15
C ARG A 211 -9.09 -4.68 -15.59
N ILE A 212 -9.37 -4.12 -14.41
CA ILE A 212 -8.48 -3.24 -13.66
C ILE A 212 -7.94 -4.01 -12.47
N ARG A 213 -6.63 -4.28 -12.44
CA ARG A 213 -5.97 -5.09 -11.41
C ARG A 213 -5.69 -4.30 -10.14
N GLN A 214 -5.32 -3.05 -10.28
CA GLN A 214 -5.06 -2.08 -9.21
C GLN A 214 -5.14 -0.65 -9.77
N PHE A 215 -5.14 0.33 -8.90
CA PHE A 215 -5.10 1.74 -9.28
C PHE A 215 -3.71 2.31 -8.99
N ASP A 216 -2.94 2.61 -10.02
CA ASP A 216 -1.67 3.32 -9.95
C ASP A 216 -1.68 4.52 -10.90
N SER A 217 -0.58 5.27 -10.95
CA SER A 217 -0.49 6.50 -11.74
C SER A 217 -0.66 6.31 -13.25
N THR A 218 -0.53 5.09 -13.78
CA THR A 218 -0.73 4.79 -15.21
C THR A 218 -2.15 4.36 -15.53
N THR A 219 -2.90 3.87 -14.53
CA THR A 219 -4.24 3.29 -14.70
C THR A 219 -5.25 4.22 -15.41
N PRO A 220 -5.34 5.54 -15.09
CA PRO A 220 -6.30 6.41 -15.78
C PRO A 220 -6.03 6.52 -17.27
N SER A 221 -4.76 6.61 -17.67
CA SER A 221 -4.40 6.71 -19.10
C SER A 221 -4.60 5.38 -19.85
N GLU A 222 -4.28 4.25 -19.21
CA GLU A 222 -4.52 2.91 -19.75
C GLU A 222 -6.01 2.64 -19.91
N LEU A 223 -6.83 3.06 -18.94
CA LEU A 223 -8.28 2.93 -18.98
C LEU A 223 -8.91 3.77 -20.10
N ASP A 224 -8.51 5.04 -20.24
CA ASP A 224 -8.98 5.92 -21.32
C ASP A 224 -8.64 5.29 -22.70
N TYR A 225 -7.42 4.77 -22.86
CA TYR A 225 -7.00 4.09 -24.07
C TYR A 225 -7.84 2.83 -24.34
N ALA A 226 -8.08 2.00 -23.34
CA ALA A 226 -8.89 0.77 -23.46
C ALA A 226 -10.33 1.10 -23.89
N ILE A 227 -10.96 2.08 -23.25
CA ILE A 227 -12.31 2.54 -23.57
C ILE A 227 -12.41 3.01 -25.02
N ARG A 228 -11.47 3.87 -25.44
CA ARG A 228 -11.45 4.38 -26.84
C ARG A 228 -11.23 3.27 -27.84
N SER A 229 -10.31 2.35 -27.56
CA SER A 229 -9.99 1.22 -28.44
C SER A 229 -11.20 0.30 -28.64
N LEU A 230 -11.89 -0.05 -27.54
CA LEU A 230 -13.09 -0.87 -27.57
C LEU A 230 -14.27 -0.17 -28.29
N SER A 231 -14.45 1.12 -28.01
CA SER A 231 -15.49 1.93 -28.69
C SER A 231 -15.23 2.02 -30.20
N ALA A 232 -14.00 2.25 -30.62
CA ALA A 232 -13.59 2.27 -32.00
C ALA A 232 -13.79 0.90 -32.71
N SER A 233 -13.67 -0.19 -31.90
CA SER A 233 -13.93 -1.57 -32.38
C SER A 233 -15.42 -1.95 -32.38
N GLY A 234 -16.33 -1.02 -32.01
CA GLY A 234 -17.77 -1.23 -32.06
C GLY A 234 -18.36 -1.88 -30.82
N ALA A 235 -17.78 -1.69 -29.66
CA ALA A 235 -18.37 -2.13 -28.38
C ALA A 235 -19.74 -1.46 -28.19
N GLY A 236 -20.77 -2.25 -27.93
CA GLY A 236 -22.13 -1.80 -27.62
C GLY A 236 -22.41 -1.77 -26.08
N SER A 237 -21.54 -2.30 -25.26
CA SER A 237 -21.60 -2.28 -23.81
C SER A 237 -20.21 -2.56 -23.24
N LEU A 238 -19.98 -2.19 -21.96
CA LEU A 238 -18.71 -2.37 -21.27
C LEU A 238 -18.87 -3.15 -19.96
N VAL A 239 -17.88 -3.97 -19.65
CA VAL A 239 -17.74 -4.67 -18.38
C VAL A 239 -16.42 -4.22 -17.74
N PHE A 240 -16.49 -3.60 -16.57
CA PHE A 240 -15.32 -3.24 -15.76
C PHE A 240 -15.11 -4.26 -14.66
N ASP A 241 -14.20 -5.20 -14.86
CA ASP A 241 -13.91 -6.26 -13.87
C ASP A 241 -12.92 -5.77 -12.83
N LEU A 242 -13.43 -5.55 -11.60
CA LEU A 242 -12.66 -5.18 -10.41
C LEU A 242 -12.49 -6.37 -9.45
N ARG A 243 -12.77 -7.59 -9.86
CA ARG A 243 -12.55 -8.75 -9.00
C ARG A 243 -11.06 -8.90 -8.71
N ASP A 244 -10.75 -9.11 -7.42
CA ASP A 244 -9.38 -9.23 -6.89
C ASP A 244 -8.54 -7.94 -7.05
N ASN A 245 -9.19 -6.80 -7.31
CA ASN A 245 -8.52 -5.50 -7.25
C ASN A 245 -8.26 -5.13 -5.79
N GLY A 246 -7.00 -4.98 -5.42
CA GLY A 246 -6.56 -4.64 -4.06
C GLY A 246 -6.66 -3.17 -3.68
N GLY A 247 -7.18 -2.31 -4.57
CA GLY A 247 -7.19 -0.85 -4.40
C GLY A 247 -5.97 -0.20 -5.05
N GLY A 248 -5.40 0.81 -4.41
CA GLY A 248 -4.25 1.57 -4.89
C GLY A 248 -4.34 3.05 -4.57
N LEU A 249 -3.90 3.91 -5.47
CA LEU A 249 -3.97 5.37 -5.32
C LEU A 249 -5.42 5.85 -5.48
N LEU A 250 -5.90 6.55 -4.45
CA LEU A 250 -7.27 7.04 -4.41
C LEU A 250 -7.54 8.09 -5.48
N ASP A 251 -6.59 9.01 -5.69
CA ASP A 251 -6.72 10.06 -6.69
C ASP A 251 -6.81 9.49 -8.11
N ASP A 252 -6.05 8.44 -8.42
CA ASP A 252 -6.09 7.77 -9.71
C ASP A 252 -7.38 6.94 -9.88
N ALA A 253 -7.89 6.32 -8.80
CA ALA A 253 -9.20 5.68 -8.83
C ALA A 253 -10.31 6.71 -9.11
N ILE A 254 -10.26 7.90 -8.51
CA ILE A 254 -11.20 8.99 -8.77
C ILE A 254 -11.09 9.46 -10.24
N GLN A 255 -9.89 9.60 -10.78
CA GLN A 255 -9.68 9.93 -12.19
C GLN A 255 -10.27 8.83 -13.12
N CYS A 256 -10.12 7.56 -12.77
CA CYS A 256 -10.75 6.47 -13.52
C CYS A 256 -12.28 6.56 -13.48
N ILE A 257 -12.87 6.90 -12.34
CA ILE A 257 -14.31 7.08 -12.22
C ILE A 257 -14.77 8.30 -13.04
N ASP A 258 -14.00 9.41 -13.06
CA ASP A 258 -14.32 10.61 -13.85
C ASP A 258 -14.39 10.35 -15.36
N LEU A 259 -13.66 9.34 -15.87
CA LEU A 259 -13.76 8.91 -17.26
C LEU A 259 -15.12 8.28 -17.61
N ILE A 260 -15.86 7.78 -16.62
CA ILE A 260 -17.02 6.91 -16.80
C ILE A 260 -18.30 7.56 -16.25
N ALA A 261 -18.19 8.25 -15.13
CA ALA A 261 -19.33 8.77 -14.39
C ALA A 261 -19.86 10.07 -15.02
N PRO A 262 -21.19 10.31 -14.92
CA PRO A 262 -21.78 11.61 -15.25
C PRO A 262 -21.32 12.68 -14.25
N GLU A 263 -21.63 13.95 -14.59
CA GLU A 263 -21.39 15.08 -13.69
C GLU A 263 -21.97 14.83 -12.30
N GLY A 264 -21.16 15.08 -11.26
CA GLY A 264 -21.57 14.93 -9.87
C GLY A 264 -20.42 14.66 -8.90
N THR A 265 -20.80 14.33 -7.67
CA THR A 265 -19.84 13.92 -6.63
C THR A 265 -19.39 12.48 -6.89
N LEU A 266 -18.09 12.28 -6.98
CA LEU A 266 -17.49 10.96 -7.22
C LEU A 266 -17.13 10.24 -5.92
N ALA A 267 -16.53 10.96 -4.97
CA ALA A 267 -16.11 10.37 -3.70
C ALA A 267 -16.05 11.42 -2.59
N PHE A 268 -16.30 10.96 -1.37
CA PHE A 268 -16.05 11.74 -0.16
C PHE A 268 -15.49 10.82 0.94
N ALA A 269 -14.72 11.38 1.86
CA ALA A 269 -14.30 10.71 3.08
C ALA A 269 -15.12 11.21 4.25
N GLU A 270 -15.49 10.29 5.17
CA GLU A 270 -16.17 10.63 6.41
C GLU A 270 -15.26 10.27 7.59
N ASP A 271 -15.05 11.23 8.50
CA ASP A 271 -14.30 10.99 9.73
C ASP A 271 -15.18 10.33 10.81
N LYS A 272 -14.55 9.93 11.92
CA LYS A 272 -15.24 9.30 13.06
C LYS A 272 -16.32 10.19 13.71
N ASN A 273 -16.39 11.48 13.40
CA ASN A 273 -17.35 12.45 13.92
C ASN A 273 -18.49 12.70 12.91
N GLY A 274 -18.47 12.04 11.75
CA GLY A 274 -19.43 12.22 10.67
C GLY A 274 -19.13 13.44 9.78
N THR A 275 -17.93 14.02 9.87
CA THR A 275 -17.53 15.15 9.02
C THR A 275 -17.12 14.61 7.65
N GLN A 276 -17.82 15.06 6.61
CA GLN A 276 -17.53 14.66 5.24
C GLN A 276 -16.56 15.65 4.57
N THR A 277 -15.54 15.09 3.96
CA THR A 277 -14.56 15.82 3.12
C THR A 277 -14.73 15.35 1.68
N LEU A 278 -15.01 16.28 0.76
CA LEU A 278 -15.10 15.99 -0.66
C LEU A 278 -13.72 15.61 -1.21
N LEU A 279 -13.64 14.47 -1.90
CA LEU A 279 -12.40 13.93 -2.48
C LEU A 279 -12.36 14.12 -4.00
N GLY A 280 -13.51 14.11 -4.67
CA GLY A 280 -13.55 14.31 -6.11
C GLY A 280 -14.94 14.57 -6.64
N THR A 281 -15.00 15.36 -7.71
CA THR A 281 -16.21 15.65 -8.48
C THR A 281 -15.94 15.44 -9.96
N SER A 282 -16.90 14.88 -10.69
CA SER A 282 -16.88 14.94 -12.15
C SER A 282 -17.49 16.23 -12.62
N THR A 283 -16.78 16.90 -13.53
CA THR A 283 -17.22 18.12 -14.22
C THR A 283 -17.56 17.86 -15.69
N SER A 284 -17.40 16.62 -16.13
CA SER A 284 -17.57 16.21 -17.53
C SER A 284 -18.96 15.62 -17.77
N GLU A 285 -19.55 15.92 -18.90
CA GLU A 285 -20.58 15.03 -19.45
C GLU A 285 -19.98 13.64 -19.62
N SER A 286 -20.71 12.60 -19.18
CA SER A 286 -20.25 11.22 -19.28
C SER A 286 -19.68 10.93 -20.68
N ARG A 287 -18.42 10.52 -20.73
CA ARG A 287 -17.77 10.14 -22.00
C ARG A 287 -18.25 8.79 -22.52
N ILE A 288 -18.98 8.03 -21.71
CA ILE A 288 -19.47 6.70 -22.03
C ILE A 288 -20.99 6.72 -21.99
N ASP A 289 -21.59 6.69 -23.18
CA ASP A 289 -23.04 6.51 -23.35
C ASP A 289 -23.36 5.04 -23.71
N LEU A 290 -22.71 4.11 -23.01
CA LEU A 290 -22.88 2.67 -23.19
C LEU A 290 -23.35 2.04 -21.86
N PRO A 291 -24.16 0.98 -21.93
CA PRO A 291 -24.47 0.18 -20.75
C PRO A 291 -23.19 -0.37 -20.11
N VAL A 292 -23.07 -0.22 -18.79
CA VAL A 292 -21.91 -0.64 -18.00
C VAL A 292 -22.32 -1.63 -16.93
N VAL A 293 -21.50 -2.67 -16.72
CA VAL A 293 -21.58 -3.60 -15.59
C VAL A 293 -20.23 -3.66 -14.92
N CYS A 294 -20.21 -3.61 -13.57
CA CYS A 294 -18.99 -3.66 -12.80
C CYS A 294 -19.01 -4.85 -11.82
N PRO A 295 -18.47 -6.02 -12.19
CA PRO A 295 -18.29 -7.12 -11.26
C PRO A 295 -17.17 -6.82 -10.25
N VAL A 296 -17.42 -7.17 -8.99
CA VAL A 296 -16.51 -6.97 -7.85
C VAL A 296 -16.42 -8.25 -7.02
N SER A 297 -15.29 -8.45 -6.31
CA SER A 297 -15.18 -9.53 -5.33
C SER A 297 -15.57 -9.06 -3.94
N TYR A 298 -16.34 -9.88 -3.21
CA TYR A 298 -16.83 -9.55 -1.86
C TYR A 298 -15.73 -9.32 -0.83
N THR A 299 -14.55 -9.84 -1.06
CA THR A 299 -13.42 -9.79 -0.10
C THR A 299 -12.87 -8.38 0.14
N HIS A 300 -13.17 -7.42 -0.74
CA HIS A 300 -12.65 -6.06 -0.66
C HIS A 300 -13.71 -4.99 -0.36
N LEU A 301 -15.00 -5.37 -0.35
CA LEU A 301 -16.11 -4.44 -0.12
C LEU A 301 -16.75 -4.55 1.27
N THR A 302 -16.26 -5.41 2.14
CA THR A 302 -16.68 -5.39 3.54
C THR A 302 -15.95 -4.26 4.27
N LEU A 303 -16.36 -3.04 4.03
CA LEU A 303 -16.24 -2.00 5.03
C LEU A 303 -17.21 -2.35 6.17
N PRO A 304 -16.75 -2.25 7.42
CA PRO A 304 -17.60 -2.49 8.57
C PRO A 304 -18.72 -1.47 8.66
#